data_dd363de76e960837648573419b8b71e5
#
_entry.id   dd363de76e960837648573419b8b71e5
#
_cell.length_a   1.000
_cell.length_b   1.000
_cell.length_c   1.000
_cell.angle_alpha   90.00
_cell.angle_beta   90.00
_cell.angle_gamma   90.00
#
_symmetry.space_group_name_H-M   'P 1'
#
loop_
_entity.id
_entity.type
_entity.pdbx_description
1 polymer ?
#
loop_
_entity_poly.entity_id
_entity_poly.type
_entity_poly.pdbx_seq_one_letter_code
_entity_poly.pdbx_strand_id
1 'polypeptide(L)'
;MDVLTLLWANIRQKKGTCLSILLLTAIIVSAAVSIFSLDQSFNKDMQTAWSKADAPDVSSYLIESRVTPELLEQVEAFPQTERVACHRGLISSDNQIGDSRTENVYFYIGMPPDTLLFREDFSGLEPAPPLAPGEIYVPYGLAQYTNCRIGDTLTATFGRRTYSFRIRGFVQEPTLGASPIGFKLLFISDQDLETCRAQALEDEQTDTEQHITSCVLGVHKKADCDLSDQVFLRQLNRETKLSDLAIGTLTHAQSVHYTGLMQRMVLRIMLAFVGLLFLIVLIVIAHSIQSEMELDYVKLGVLKAQGFTGTRIGLILALQYLLAELLGAVLGICIAMPIVWKLSGLFMQLSGFLYSRSLSVLCCLVVPGAVLFLSLLVLLWRARSISRISPVRAISGGREAVWFDSRLRMPISRRFLSGSLAVRQVVCAKRRYAGALLVVSILVFFILTASGINNLIQSPKMYTSLGQPVIDMSLTFKQSYDQEMEQTLRQALEPYGGMESICVSAHQYMSMNGENLQCAIYLDSAMIQSVIQGRAPAYDNECLVTELVCDALDLHIGDQVTVSGSKGEATFMISGIYQDINDAGMC
;
A
#
# COMPACT_ATOMS: atom_id res chain seq x y z
N MET A 1 -11.02 -55.24 -2.25
CA MET A 1 -11.00 -54.07 -3.14
C MET A 1 -10.09 -53.02 -2.52
N ASP A 2 -9.04 -52.65 -3.21
CA ASP A 2 -8.06 -51.68 -2.69
C ASP A 2 -8.64 -50.28 -2.67
N VAL A 3 -8.31 -49.52 -1.63
CA VAL A 3 -8.72 -48.11 -1.46
C VAL A 3 -8.38 -47.27 -2.72
N LEU A 4 -7.25 -47.57 -3.36
CA LEU A 4 -6.80 -46.95 -4.59
C LEU A 4 -7.74 -47.17 -5.78
N THR A 5 -8.28 -48.38 -5.93
CA THR A 5 -9.21 -48.73 -7.02
C THR A 5 -10.53 -47.95 -6.88
N LEU A 6 -11.05 -47.85 -5.65
CA LEU A 6 -12.25 -47.05 -5.37
C LEU A 6 -12.01 -45.54 -5.56
N LEU A 7 -10.86 -45.05 -5.14
CA LEU A 7 -10.47 -43.65 -5.36
C LEU A 7 -10.43 -43.29 -6.82
N TRP A 8 -9.77 -44.13 -7.65
CA TRP A 8 -9.64 -43.91 -9.09
C TRP A 8 -10.99 -43.96 -9.81
N ALA A 9 -11.86 -44.92 -9.42
CA ALA A 9 -13.21 -45.03 -9.96
C ALA A 9 -14.05 -43.79 -9.63
N ASN A 10 -13.96 -43.27 -8.39
CA ASN A 10 -14.67 -42.07 -7.96
C ASN A 10 -14.18 -40.82 -8.71
N ILE A 11 -12.87 -40.60 -8.85
CA ILE A 11 -12.31 -39.48 -9.60
C ILE A 11 -12.78 -39.49 -11.06
N ARG A 12 -12.77 -40.69 -11.69
CA ARG A 12 -13.23 -40.85 -13.07
C ARG A 12 -14.72 -40.58 -13.24
N GLN A 13 -15.53 -40.89 -12.25
CA GLN A 13 -16.97 -40.64 -12.28
C GLN A 13 -17.31 -39.17 -12.01
N LYS A 14 -16.50 -38.44 -11.22
CA LYS A 14 -16.80 -37.10 -10.72
C LYS A 14 -15.78 -36.06 -11.21
N LYS A 15 -15.34 -36.18 -12.46
CA LYS A 15 -14.33 -35.31 -13.05
C LYS A 15 -14.65 -33.82 -12.92
N GLY A 16 -15.93 -33.41 -13.07
CA GLY A 16 -16.34 -32.01 -13.01
C GLY A 16 -16.13 -31.39 -11.62
N THR A 17 -16.50 -32.10 -10.55
CA THR A 17 -16.32 -31.63 -9.18
C THR A 17 -14.84 -31.52 -8.82
N CYS A 18 -14.05 -32.56 -9.15
CA CYS A 18 -12.61 -32.55 -8.91
C CYS A 18 -11.93 -31.42 -9.68
N LEU A 19 -12.30 -31.18 -10.95
CA LEU A 19 -11.76 -30.09 -11.75
C LEU A 19 -12.11 -28.72 -11.18
N SER A 20 -13.35 -28.53 -10.73
CA SER A 20 -13.78 -27.26 -10.12
C SER A 20 -12.98 -26.95 -8.87
N ILE A 21 -12.77 -27.93 -7.99
CA ILE A 21 -11.99 -27.76 -6.76
C ILE A 21 -10.53 -27.50 -7.08
N LEU A 22 -9.95 -28.23 -8.04
CA LEU A 22 -8.59 -28.00 -8.51
C LEU A 22 -8.40 -26.56 -9.01
N LEU A 23 -9.31 -26.08 -9.88
CA LEU A 23 -9.22 -24.71 -10.43
C LEU A 23 -9.39 -23.64 -9.33
N LEU A 24 -10.36 -23.81 -8.45
CA LEU A 24 -10.59 -22.88 -7.34
C LEU A 24 -9.38 -22.81 -6.39
N THR A 25 -8.81 -23.98 -6.04
CA THR A 25 -7.60 -24.04 -5.22
C THR A 25 -6.41 -23.41 -5.94
N ALA A 26 -6.26 -23.64 -7.24
CA ALA A 26 -5.20 -23.05 -8.03
C ALA A 26 -5.29 -21.50 -8.04
N ILE A 27 -6.48 -20.94 -8.18
CA ILE A 27 -6.71 -19.49 -8.15
C ILE A 27 -6.33 -18.92 -6.78
N ILE A 28 -6.79 -19.53 -5.70
CA ILE A 28 -6.51 -19.06 -4.33
C ILE A 28 -5.02 -19.12 -4.01
N VAL A 29 -4.41 -20.29 -4.27
CA VAL A 29 -2.99 -20.50 -4.00
C VAL A 29 -2.13 -19.55 -4.84
N SER A 30 -2.45 -19.38 -6.14
CA SER A 30 -1.71 -18.45 -6.99
C SER A 30 -1.80 -17.01 -6.50
N ALA A 31 -2.98 -16.56 -6.13
CA ALA A 31 -3.17 -15.20 -5.62
C ALA A 31 -2.49 -15.00 -4.25
N ALA A 32 -2.69 -15.92 -3.29
CA ALA A 32 -2.10 -15.81 -1.96
C ALA A 32 -0.56 -15.91 -1.99
N VAL A 33 0.00 -16.87 -2.73
CA VAL A 33 1.46 -17.00 -2.88
C VAL A 33 2.04 -15.74 -3.53
N SER A 34 1.36 -15.18 -4.55
CA SER A 34 1.81 -13.96 -5.20
C SER A 34 1.84 -12.78 -4.23
N ILE A 35 0.77 -12.57 -3.45
CA ILE A 35 0.65 -11.46 -2.50
C ILE A 35 1.73 -11.54 -1.43
N PHE A 36 1.85 -12.71 -0.77
CA PHE A 36 2.84 -12.88 0.30
C PHE A 36 4.28 -12.85 -0.21
N SER A 37 4.54 -13.37 -1.41
CA SER A 37 5.88 -13.29 -2.01
C SER A 37 6.27 -11.85 -2.34
N LEU A 38 5.35 -11.04 -2.87
CA LEU A 38 5.60 -9.63 -3.18
C LEU A 38 5.83 -8.79 -1.91
N ASP A 39 5.05 -9.02 -0.86
CA ASP A 39 5.21 -8.32 0.41
C ASP A 39 6.56 -8.65 1.07
N GLN A 40 6.93 -9.93 1.08
CA GLN A 40 8.23 -10.36 1.61
C GLN A 40 9.40 -9.84 0.77
N SER A 41 9.27 -9.84 -0.57
CA SER A 41 10.29 -9.34 -1.47
C SER A 41 10.53 -7.85 -1.27
N PHE A 42 9.47 -7.06 -1.10
CA PHE A 42 9.60 -5.61 -0.88
C PHE A 42 10.51 -5.29 0.31
N ASN A 43 10.23 -5.87 1.46
CA ASN A 43 11.01 -5.58 2.67
C ASN A 43 12.47 -5.97 2.51
N LYS A 44 12.74 -7.13 1.88
CA LYS A 44 14.10 -7.60 1.61
C LYS A 44 14.83 -6.74 0.59
N ASP A 45 14.15 -6.39 -0.50
CA ASP A 45 14.74 -5.62 -1.59
C ASP A 45 15.00 -4.19 -1.15
N MET A 46 14.12 -3.61 -0.33
CA MET A 46 14.30 -2.29 0.27
C MET A 46 15.52 -2.25 1.20
N GLN A 47 15.67 -3.21 2.11
CA GLN A 47 16.85 -3.31 2.96
C GLN A 47 18.13 -3.47 2.14
N THR A 48 18.09 -4.28 1.09
CA THR A 48 19.22 -4.48 0.19
C THR A 48 19.58 -3.21 -0.58
N ALA A 49 18.58 -2.47 -1.05
CA ALA A 49 18.77 -1.19 -1.73
C ALA A 49 19.38 -0.15 -0.80
N TRP A 50 18.88 -0.08 0.44
CA TRP A 50 19.36 0.83 1.46
C TRP A 50 20.85 0.59 1.77
N SER A 51 21.20 -0.67 2.04
CA SER A 51 22.59 -1.04 2.35
C SER A 51 23.55 -0.87 1.17
N LYS A 52 23.09 -1.10 -0.08
CA LYS A 52 23.92 -0.92 -1.28
C LYS A 52 24.16 0.53 -1.64
N ALA A 53 23.18 1.40 -1.39
CA ALA A 53 23.30 2.83 -1.62
C ALA A 53 23.99 3.56 -0.47
N ASP A 54 24.45 2.83 0.57
CA ASP A 54 24.98 3.41 1.81
C ASP A 54 24.11 4.56 2.33
N ALA A 55 22.76 4.35 2.25
CA ALA A 55 21.80 5.38 2.57
C ALA A 55 21.74 5.62 4.09
N PRO A 56 21.63 6.86 4.55
CA PRO A 56 21.67 7.20 5.96
C PRO A 56 20.41 6.79 6.72
N ASP A 57 20.52 6.60 8.02
CA ASP A 57 19.40 6.31 8.91
C ASP A 57 18.47 7.52 9.08
N VAL A 58 19.03 8.73 9.02
CA VAL A 58 18.31 10.01 9.00
C VAL A 58 18.83 10.86 7.86
N SER A 59 17.91 11.34 7.01
CA SER A 59 18.19 12.28 5.93
C SER A 59 17.52 13.61 6.21
N SER A 60 18.28 14.68 6.34
CA SER A 60 17.77 16.05 6.54
C SER A 60 18.09 16.92 5.33
N TYR A 61 17.08 17.58 4.82
CA TYR A 61 17.15 18.45 3.65
C TYR A 61 17.12 19.90 4.11
N LEU A 62 18.26 20.57 4.03
CA LEU A 62 18.46 21.91 4.57
C LEU A 62 18.75 22.93 3.48
N ILE A 63 18.46 24.20 3.78
CA ILE A 63 19.01 25.33 3.08
C ILE A 63 20.47 25.49 3.53
N GLU A 64 21.41 25.64 2.58
CA GLU A 64 22.85 25.64 2.91
C GLU A 64 23.24 26.73 3.91
N SER A 65 22.62 27.92 3.84
CA SER A 65 22.88 29.02 4.78
C SER A 65 22.54 28.72 6.24
N ARG A 66 21.74 27.67 6.50
CA ARG A 66 21.38 27.23 7.85
C ARG A 66 22.35 26.16 8.41
N VAL A 67 23.22 25.63 7.56
CA VAL A 67 24.19 24.60 7.95
C VAL A 67 25.47 25.28 8.42
N THR A 68 25.56 25.49 9.74
CA THR A 68 26.76 26.08 10.34
C THR A 68 27.79 24.99 10.70
N PRO A 69 29.08 25.33 10.78
CA PRO A 69 30.11 24.39 11.25
C PRO A 69 29.77 23.81 12.63
N GLU A 70 29.23 24.65 13.52
CA GLU A 70 28.84 24.25 14.87
C GLU A 70 27.72 23.20 14.88
N LEU A 71 26.75 23.34 13.96
CA LEU A 71 25.69 22.33 13.78
C LEU A 71 26.29 20.99 13.36
N LEU A 72 27.20 20.99 12.39
CA LEU A 72 27.85 19.77 11.92
C LEU A 72 28.66 19.10 13.05
N GLU A 73 29.43 19.88 13.80
CA GLU A 73 30.19 19.38 14.94
C GLU A 73 29.27 18.79 16.02
N GLN A 74 28.13 19.41 16.30
CA GLN A 74 27.14 18.90 17.28
C GLN A 74 26.53 17.58 16.80
N VAL A 75 26.16 17.46 15.52
CA VAL A 75 25.61 16.23 14.94
C VAL A 75 26.65 15.10 14.91
N GLU A 76 27.90 15.40 14.57
CA GLU A 76 29.00 14.44 14.58
C GLU A 76 29.38 14.01 16.01
N ALA A 77 29.34 14.93 16.98
CA ALA A 77 29.65 14.64 18.37
C ALA A 77 28.55 13.89 19.11
N PHE A 78 27.36 13.74 18.51
CA PHE A 78 26.25 13.02 19.15
C PHE A 78 26.64 11.55 19.42
N PRO A 79 26.48 11.04 20.63
CA PRO A 79 27.07 9.77 21.06
C PRO A 79 26.71 8.54 20.21
N GLN A 80 25.50 8.52 19.63
CA GLN A 80 25.00 7.42 18.81
C GLN A 80 25.24 7.61 17.30
N THR A 81 25.82 8.74 16.88
CA THR A 81 26.21 8.98 15.48
C THR A 81 27.50 8.24 15.18
N GLU A 82 27.53 7.51 14.08
CA GLU A 82 28.73 6.88 13.52
C GLU A 82 29.43 7.82 12.55
N ARG A 83 28.64 8.39 11.62
CA ARG A 83 29.15 9.19 10.51
C ARG A 83 28.08 10.19 10.04
N VAL A 84 28.54 11.34 9.62
CA VAL A 84 27.72 12.36 8.98
C VAL A 84 28.21 12.58 7.55
N ALA A 85 27.29 12.57 6.60
CA ALA A 85 27.58 12.87 5.20
C ALA A 85 26.84 14.16 4.81
N CYS A 86 27.55 15.15 4.31
CA CYS A 86 26.96 16.41 3.86
C CYS A 86 27.16 16.55 2.36
N HIS A 87 26.08 16.48 1.59
CA HIS A 87 26.06 16.69 0.14
C HIS A 87 25.51 18.07 -0.15
N ARG A 88 26.37 19.01 -0.53
CA ARG A 88 25.97 20.34 -0.96
C ARG A 88 25.35 20.27 -2.33
N GLY A 89 24.29 21.02 -2.54
CA GLY A 89 23.50 20.96 -3.75
C GLY A 89 22.73 22.24 -4.03
N LEU A 90 21.70 22.07 -4.85
CA LEU A 90 20.77 23.12 -5.26
C LEU A 90 19.35 22.65 -5.01
N ILE A 91 18.45 23.61 -4.85
CA ILE A 91 17.01 23.36 -4.70
C ILE A 91 16.26 24.13 -5.78
N SER A 92 15.27 23.48 -6.38
CA SER A 92 14.33 24.11 -7.31
C SER A 92 12.92 23.64 -7.05
N SER A 93 11.99 24.59 -7.06
CA SER A 93 10.54 24.34 -7.05
C SER A 93 9.90 24.63 -8.42
N ASP A 94 10.69 25.02 -9.43
CA ASP A 94 10.24 25.28 -10.79
C ASP A 94 11.00 24.35 -11.74
N ASN A 95 10.36 23.21 -12.02
CA ASN A 95 10.96 22.15 -12.82
C ASN A 95 10.01 21.78 -13.96
N GLN A 96 10.54 21.62 -15.16
CA GLN A 96 9.78 21.21 -16.33
C GLN A 96 10.45 19.99 -16.99
N ILE A 97 9.66 18.96 -17.26
CA ILE A 97 10.11 17.76 -17.97
C ILE A 97 9.18 17.55 -19.17
N GLY A 98 9.69 17.77 -20.38
CA GLY A 98 8.87 17.80 -21.58
C GLY A 98 7.77 18.86 -21.46
N ASP A 99 6.51 18.44 -21.57
CA ASP A 99 5.33 19.32 -21.43
C ASP A 99 4.82 19.42 -19.98
N SER A 100 5.36 18.62 -19.06
CA SER A 100 4.94 18.58 -17.66
C SER A 100 5.75 19.55 -16.82
N ARG A 101 5.11 20.60 -16.30
CA ARG A 101 5.68 21.49 -15.28
C ARG A 101 5.28 20.98 -13.91
N THR A 102 6.24 20.96 -12.98
CA THR A 102 6.03 20.52 -11.61
C THR A 102 6.57 21.56 -10.64
N GLU A 103 5.78 21.87 -9.62
CA GLU A 103 6.14 22.78 -8.54
C GLU A 103 6.69 22.04 -7.32
N ASN A 104 6.87 20.71 -7.44
CA ASN A 104 7.50 19.92 -6.39
C ASN A 104 8.96 20.34 -6.20
N VAL A 105 9.38 20.28 -4.95
CA VAL A 105 10.74 20.64 -4.58
C VAL A 105 11.71 19.52 -4.93
N TYR A 106 12.68 19.85 -5.80
CA TYR A 106 13.71 18.91 -6.21
C TYR A 106 15.07 19.39 -5.70
N PHE A 107 15.83 18.44 -5.15
CA PHE A 107 17.21 18.62 -4.71
C PHE A 107 18.15 18.07 -5.77
N TYR A 108 19.13 18.87 -6.15
CA TYR A 108 20.14 18.54 -7.15
C TYR A 108 21.49 18.44 -6.47
N ILE A 109 22.09 17.26 -6.47
CA ILE A 109 23.40 17.00 -5.86
C ILE A 109 24.34 16.32 -6.86
N GLY A 110 25.63 16.29 -6.55
CA GLY A 110 26.59 15.45 -7.24
C GLY A 110 26.26 13.98 -7.06
N MET A 111 26.62 13.15 -8.01
CA MET A 111 26.31 11.73 -7.98
C MET A 111 27.12 11.00 -6.92
N PRO A 112 26.49 10.33 -5.90
CA PRO A 112 27.20 9.45 -4.98
C PRO A 112 27.84 8.26 -5.72
N PRO A 113 29.00 7.74 -5.22
CA PRO A 113 29.75 6.69 -5.92
C PRO A 113 29.00 5.36 -6.03
N ASP A 114 28.10 5.07 -5.08
CA ASP A 114 27.35 3.80 -5.03
C ASP A 114 25.96 3.89 -5.69
N THR A 115 25.76 4.91 -6.54
CA THR A 115 24.49 5.11 -7.26
C THR A 115 24.23 3.95 -8.22
N LEU A 116 23.01 3.38 -8.14
CA LEU A 116 22.57 2.27 -8.98
C LEU A 116 21.58 2.75 -10.06
N LEU A 117 21.90 2.43 -11.31
CA LEU A 117 21.11 2.75 -12.49
C LEU A 117 20.26 1.53 -12.88
N PHE A 118 19.01 1.76 -13.26
CA PHE A 118 18.20 0.74 -13.93
C PHE A 118 18.76 0.47 -15.32
N ARG A 119 18.86 -0.81 -15.68
CA ARG A 119 19.14 -1.21 -17.06
C ARG A 119 18.00 -0.75 -17.98
N GLU A 120 18.28 -0.55 -19.25
CA GLU A 120 17.28 -0.11 -20.24
C GLU A 120 16.05 -1.01 -20.33
N ASP A 121 16.22 -2.31 -20.11
CA ASP A 121 15.14 -3.32 -20.10
C ASP A 121 14.47 -3.49 -18.71
N PHE A 122 14.89 -2.73 -17.72
CA PHE A 122 14.44 -2.85 -16.32
C PHE A 122 14.56 -4.26 -15.74
N SER A 123 15.49 -5.07 -16.25
CA SER A 123 15.75 -6.43 -15.76
C SER A 123 16.63 -6.46 -14.51
N GLY A 124 17.37 -5.39 -14.26
CA GLY A 124 18.35 -5.32 -13.17
C GLY A 124 18.86 -3.92 -12.94
N LEU A 125 19.78 -3.82 -12.00
CA LEU A 125 20.53 -2.61 -11.68
C LEU A 125 22.00 -2.81 -12.07
N GLU A 126 22.66 -1.71 -12.39
CA GLU A 126 24.10 -1.64 -12.66
C GLU A 126 24.67 -0.37 -12.03
N PRO A 127 25.98 -0.31 -11.74
CA PRO A 127 26.60 0.91 -11.26
C PRO A 127 26.42 2.03 -12.27
N ALA A 128 26.02 3.20 -11.80
CA ALA A 128 25.81 4.35 -12.66
C ALA A 128 27.13 4.89 -13.19
N PRO A 129 27.33 5.02 -14.52
CA PRO A 129 28.53 5.67 -15.05
C PRO A 129 28.51 7.17 -14.71
N PRO A 130 29.70 7.83 -14.64
CA PRO A 130 29.77 9.25 -14.38
C PRO A 130 29.02 10.07 -15.43
N LEU A 131 28.36 11.13 -14.98
CA LEU A 131 27.60 12.04 -15.83
C LEU A 131 28.52 13.00 -16.58
N ALA A 132 28.27 13.20 -17.85
CA ALA A 132 28.86 14.31 -18.61
C ALA A 132 28.10 15.62 -18.32
N PRO A 133 28.73 16.79 -18.54
CA PRO A 133 28.04 18.07 -18.41
C PRO A 133 26.77 18.13 -19.27
N GLY A 134 25.70 18.65 -18.68
CA GLY A 134 24.38 18.71 -19.29
C GLY A 134 23.57 17.41 -19.21
N GLU A 135 24.08 16.38 -18.53
CA GLU A 135 23.34 15.11 -18.28
C GLU A 135 22.83 15.04 -16.83
N ILE A 136 21.71 14.33 -16.65
CA ILE A 136 21.08 14.14 -15.34
C ILE A 136 20.58 12.71 -15.17
N TYR A 137 20.72 12.16 -13.96
CA TYR A 137 19.98 10.98 -13.51
C TYR A 137 18.79 11.40 -12.67
N VAL A 138 17.67 10.75 -12.93
CA VAL A 138 16.42 11.02 -12.21
C VAL A 138 15.91 9.73 -11.55
N PRO A 139 15.24 9.80 -10.37
CA PRO A 139 14.63 8.63 -9.76
C PRO A 139 13.53 8.04 -10.66
N TYR A 140 13.44 6.70 -10.70
CA TYR A 140 12.46 6.03 -11.56
C TYR A 140 10.99 6.39 -11.20
N GLY A 141 10.71 6.63 -9.91
CA GLY A 141 9.38 7.08 -9.50
C GLY A 141 8.95 8.42 -10.10
N LEU A 142 9.92 9.30 -10.46
CA LEU A 142 9.64 10.55 -11.18
C LEU A 142 9.17 10.29 -12.61
N ALA A 143 9.74 9.29 -13.28
CA ALA A 143 9.37 8.92 -14.64
C ALA A 143 7.88 8.55 -14.76
N GLN A 144 7.32 7.92 -13.73
CA GLN A 144 5.90 7.55 -13.72
C GLN A 144 4.97 8.75 -13.53
N TYR A 145 5.41 9.70 -12.72
CA TYR A 145 4.63 10.91 -12.44
C TYR A 145 4.59 11.86 -13.64
N THR A 146 5.72 11.99 -14.35
CA THR A 146 5.87 12.94 -15.47
C THR A 146 5.83 12.30 -16.85
N ASN A 147 5.73 10.97 -16.95
CA ASN A 147 5.84 10.21 -18.20
C ASN A 147 7.15 10.45 -18.97
N CYS A 148 8.22 10.86 -18.30
CA CYS A 148 9.49 11.15 -18.95
C CYS A 148 10.22 9.88 -19.40
N ARG A 149 11.06 10.05 -20.41
CA ARG A 149 11.85 8.99 -21.03
C ARG A 149 13.34 9.36 -21.04
N ILE A 150 14.17 8.36 -21.19
CA ILE A 150 15.61 8.57 -21.43
C ILE A 150 15.77 9.37 -22.71
N GLY A 151 16.54 10.47 -22.62
CA GLY A 151 16.77 11.41 -23.71
C GLY A 151 15.90 12.67 -23.67
N ASP A 152 14.84 12.69 -22.85
CA ASP A 152 14.05 13.90 -22.62
C ASP A 152 14.88 14.97 -21.89
N THR A 153 14.42 16.20 -21.98
CA THR A 153 15.06 17.34 -21.33
C THR A 153 14.31 17.70 -20.07
N LEU A 154 15.04 17.78 -18.97
CA LEU A 154 14.59 18.37 -17.71
C LEU A 154 15.14 19.79 -17.64
N THR A 155 14.25 20.75 -17.42
CA THR A 155 14.59 22.15 -17.24
C THR A 155 14.32 22.53 -15.80
N ALA A 156 15.33 23.09 -15.12
CA ALA A 156 15.24 23.54 -13.73
C ALA A 156 15.60 25.01 -13.63
N THR A 157 14.87 25.74 -12.80
CA THR A 157 15.15 27.15 -12.53
C THR A 157 15.83 27.26 -11.16
N PHE A 158 17.07 27.73 -11.15
CA PHE A 158 17.82 28.06 -9.94
C PHE A 158 17.93 29.59 -9.83
N GLY A 159 17.17 30.18 -8.90
CA GLY A 159 17.08 31.64 -8.77
C GLY A 159 16.49 32.29 -10.02
N ARG A 160 17.31 33.09 -10.70
CA ARG A 160 16.92 33.83 -11.92
C ARG A 160 17.32 33.11 -13.22
N ARG A 161 18.01 31.99 -13.13
CA ARG A 161 18.61 31.31 -14.28
C ARG A 161 17.97 29.93 -14.48
N THR A 162 17.75 29.61 -15.74
CA THR A 162 17.16 28.32 -16.15
C THR A 162 18.21 27.46 -16.83
N TYR A 163 18.30 26.20 -16.42
CA TYR A 163 19.24 25.20 -16.91
C TYR A 163 18.50 24.03 -17.50
N SER A 164 19.07 23.43 -18.53
CA SER A 164 18.48 22.27 -19.20
C SER A 164 19.44 21.10 -19.15
N PHE A 165 18.94 19.97 -18.67
CA PHE A 165 19.68 18.73 -18.53
C PHE A 165 19.00 17.63 -19.33
N ARG A 166 19.79 16.80 -20.01
CA ARG A 166 19.28 15.63 -20.73
C ARG A 166 19.23 14.44 -19.79
N ILE A 167 18.07 13.78 -19.69
CA ILE A 167 17.89 12.58 -18.88
C ILE A 167 18.72 11.44 -19.50
N ARG A 168 19.77 11.01 -18.78
CA ARG A 168 20.67 9.94 -19.18
C ARG A 168 20.15 8.57 -18.77
N GLY A 169 19.40 8.49 -17.68
CA GLY A 169 18.86 7.24 -17.17
C GLY A 169 18.08 7.42 -15.87
N PHE A 170 17.53 6.32 -15.39
CA PHE A 170 16.75 6.26 -14.17
C PHE A 170 17.54 5.56 -13.07
N VAL A 171 17.60 6.18 -11.89
CA VAL A 171 18.30 5.64 -10.73
C VAL A 171 17.33 5.08 -9.70
N GLN A 172 17.80 4.08 -8.95
CA GLN A 172 17.14 3.62 -7.75
C GLN A 172 17.63 4.45 -6.58
N GLU A 173 16.80 5.40 -6.14
CA GLU A 173 17.10 6.30 -5.04
C GLU A 173 16.24 5.91 -3.83
N PRO A 174 16.82 5.45 -2.69
CA PRO A 174 16.06 4.83 -1.61
C PRO A 174 15.33 5.82 -0.71
N THR A 175 15.73 7.08 -0.64
CA THR A 175 15.17 8.04 0.34
C THR A 175 13.93 8.78 -0.17
N LEU A 176 14.01 9.42 -1.35
CA LEU A 176 12.96 10.21 -1.99
C LEU A 176 12.50 9.67 -3.35
N GLY A 177 13.01 8.51 -3.79
CA GLY A 177 12.82 8.01 -5.15
C GLY A 177 11.41 7.52 -5.47
N ALA A 178 10.57 7.25 -4.47
CA ALA A 178 9.22 6.74 -4.68
C ALA A 178 8.29 7.78 -5.31
N SER A 179 7.37 7.32 -6.17
CA SER A 179 6.40 8.20 -6.87
C SER A 179 5.54 9.06 -5.92
N PRO A 180 5.02 8.52 -4.78
CA PRO A 180 4.16 9.31 -3.89
C PRO A 180 4.87 10.41 -3.10
N ILE A 181 6.21 10.38 -3.02
CA ILE A 181 6.97 11.40 -2.30
C ILE A 181 7.11 12.63 -3.18
N GLY A 182 6.62 13.79 -2.73
CA GLY A 182 6.66 15.05 -3.50
C GLY A 182 8.07 15.58 -3.71
N PHE A 183 8.96 15.42 -2.73
CA PHE A 183 10.37 15.78 -2.87
C PHE A 183 11.11 14.75 -3.72
N LYS A 184 12.11 15.22 -4.49
CA LYS A 184 12.97 14.33 -5.30
C LYS A 184 14.43 14.70 -5.14
N LEU A 185 15.28 13.68 -5.14
CA LEU A 185 16.73 13.83 -5.20
C LEU A 185 17.22 13.44 -6.60
N LEU A 186 17.88 14.37 -7.28
CA LEU A 186 18.37 14.23 -8.64
C LEU A 186 19.89 14.36 -8.65
N PHE A 187 20.55 13.68 -9.58
CA PHE A 187 22.01 13.67 -9.67
C PHE A 187 22.45 14.33 -10.97
N ILE A 188 23.29 15.36 -10.84
CA ILE A 188 23.92 16.08 -11.96
C ILE A 188 25.43 15.88 -11.92
N SER A 189 26.13 16.26 -13.00
CA SER A 189 27.58 16.20 -13.03
C SER A 189 28.20 17.14 -12.01
N ASP A 190 29.34 16.79 -11.43
CA ASP A 190 30.04 17.64 -10.47
C ASP A 190 30.40 18.99 -11.09
N GLN A 191 30.73 19.01 -12.38
CA GLN A 191 31.03 20.25 -13.12
C GLN A 191 29.83 21.18 -13.24
N ASP A 192 28.65 20.62 -13.55
CA ASP A 192 27.40 21.40 -13.61
C ASP A 192 27.03 21.89 -12.22
N LEU A 193 27.15 21.02 -11.20
CA LEU A 193 26.85 21.37 -9.83
C LEU A 193 27.71 22.56 -9.36
N GLU A 194 29.03 22.51 -9.57
CA GLU A 194 29.94 23.60 -9.20
C GLU A 194 29.56 24.90 -9.94
N THR A 195 29.31 24.82 -11.25
CA THR A 195 28.94 25.98 -12.07
C THR A 195 27.62 26.58 -11.60
N CYS A 196 26.59 25.78 -11.45
CA CYS A 196 25.25 26.25 -11.04
C CYS A 196 25.29 26.80 -9.61
N ARG A 197 26.03 26.15 -8.69
CA ARG A 197 26.18 26.65 -7.31
C ARG A 197 26.92 27.97 -7.21
N ALA A 198 27.99 28.13 -7.94
CA ALA A 198 28.71 29.40 -7.95
C ALA A 198 27.79 30.57 -8.37
N GLN A 199 26.97 30.35 -9.39
CA GLN A 199 26.02 31.34 -9.87
C GLN A 199 24.82 31.52 -8.90
N ALA A 200 24.36 30.47 -8.26
CA ALA A 200 23.30 30.52 -7.23
C ALA A 200 23.74 31.34 -6.00
N LEU A 201 24.99 31.18 -5.55
CA LEU A 201 25.56 31.97 -4.46
C LEU A 201 25.67 33.46 -4.79
N GLU A 202 25.97 33.82 -6.07
CA GLU A 202 25.94 35.20 -6.53
C GLU A 202 24.51 35.79 -6.47
N ASP A 203 23.52 35.01 -6.91
CA ASP A 203 22.12 35.42 -6.90
C ASP A 203 21.59 35.56 -5.45
N GLU A 204 21.94 34.66 -4.52
CA GLU A 204 21.58 34.73 -3.08
C GLU A 204 22.23 35.95 -2.38
N GLN A 205 23.45 36.33 -2.76
CA GLN A 205 24.08 37.55 -2.23
C GLN A 205 23.35 38.81 -2.67
N THR A 206 22.72 38.79 -3.84
CA THR A 206 21.96 39.92 -4.39
C THR A 206 20.54 39.99 -3.83
N ASP A 207 19.95 38.82 -3.50
CA ASP A 207 18.59 38.68 -3.01
C ASP A 207 18.58 37.64 -1.86
N THR A 208 18.68 38.11 -0.64
CA THR A 208 18.79 37.28 0.58
C THR A 208 17.51 36.48 0.92
N GLU A 209 16.40 36.78 0.27
CA GLU A 209 15.15 36.00 0.46
C GLU A 209 15.10 34.77 -0.44
N GLN A 210 15.93 34.66 -1.45
CA GLN A 210 16.03 33.47 -2.29
C GLN A 210 16.95 32.43 -1.63
N HIS A 211 16.43 31.24 -1.50
CA HIS A 211 17.17 30.08 -1.00
C HIS A 211 17.30 29.06 -2.13
N ILE A 212 18.44 29.06 -2.80
CA ILE A 212 18.74 28.25 -3.98
C ILE A 212 19.73 27.14 -3.65
N THR A 213 20.66 27.43 -2.72
CA THR A 213 21.66 26.47 -2.28
C THR A 213 21.12 25.58 -1.17
N SER A 214 21.39 24.28 -1.25
CA SER A 214 20.91 23.28 -0.31
C SER A 214 22.02 22.38 0.19
N CYS A 215 21.75 21.73 1.31
CA CYS A 215 22.58 20.64 1.82
C CYS A 215 21.69 19.45 2.18
N VAL A 216 22.01 18.28 1.66
CA VAL A 216 21.44 17.01 2.09
C VAL A 216 22.38 16.40 3.12
N LEU A 217 21.94 16.40 4.38
CA LEU A 217 22.69 15.90 5.51
C LEU A 217 22.19 14.49 5.86
N GLY A 218 23.07 13.51 5.68
CA GLY A 218 22.82 12.12 6.05
C GLY A 218 23.52 11.77 7.37
N VAL A 219 22.78 11.21 8.32
CA VAL A 219 23.31 10.75 9.61
C VAL A 219 23.17 9.24 9.70
N HIS A 220 24.30 8.56 9.92
CA HIS A 220 24.36 7.11 10.15
C HIS A 220 24.47 6.82 11.62
N LYS A 221 23.66 5.88 12.11
CA LYS A 221 23.70 5.39 13.50
C LYS A 221 24.83 4.39 13.67
N LYS A 222 25.40 4.34 14.86
CA LYS A 222 26.31 3.28 15.26
C LYS A 222 25.63 1.92 15.19
N ALA A 223 26.37 0.91 14.78
CA ALA A 223 25.86 -0.46 14.64
C ALA A 223 25.37 -1.08 15.96
N ASP A 224 25.85 -0.58 17.12
CA ASP A 224 25.45 -0.99 18.46
C ASP A 224 24.30 -0.13 19.05
N CYS A 225 23.74 0.78 18.26
CA CYS A 225 22.63 1.63 18.69
C CYS A 225 21.28 0.90 18.57
N ASP A 226 20.71 0.50 19.71
CA ASP A 226 19.41 -0.19 19.77
C ASP A 226 18.19 0.75 19.67
N LEU A 227 18.41 2.05 19.52
CA LEU A 227 17.31 3.02 19.41
C LEU A 227 16.57 2.86 18.09
N SER A 228 15.25 2.92 18.13
CA SER A 228 14.47 3.07 16.90
C SER A 228 14.81 4.38 16.20
N ASP A 229 14.61 4.46 14.89
CA ASP A 229 14.95 5.64 14.09
C ASP A 229 14.27 6.91 14.60
N GLN A 230 13.02 6.81 15.02
CA GLN A 230 12.27 7.94 15.58
C GLN A 230 12.83 8.40 16.93
N VAL A 231 13.19 7.47 17.81
CA VAL A 231 13.77 7.82 19.12
C VAL A 231 15.16 8.43 18.93
N PHE A 232 15.96 7.89 17.99
CA PHE A 232 17.24 8.44 17.62
C PHE A 232 17.11 9.89 17.11
N LEU A 233 16.22 10.11 16.13
CA LEU A 233 15.96 11.45 15.59
C LEU A 233 15.50 12.43 16.68
N ARG A 234 14.60 12.00 17.58
CA ARG A 234 14.12 12.83 18.68
C ARG A 234 15.23 13.27 19.62
N GLN A 235 16.11 12.34 19.99
CA GLN A 235 17.25 12.66 20.86
C GLN A 235 18.25 13.57 20.16
N LEU A 236 18.58 13.26 18.90
CA LEU A 236 19.44 14.09 18.06
C LEU A 236 18.88 15.52 17.94
N ASN A 237 17.57 15.65 17.68
CA ASN A 237 16.94 16.96 17.49
C ASN A 237 16.88 17.80 18.78
N ARG A 238 16.75 17.15 19.94
CA ARG A 238 16.80 17.86 21.24
C ARG A 238 18.14 18.55 21.49
N GLU A 239 19.23 17.94 21.03
CA GLU A 239 20.58 18.47 21.24
C GLU A 239 21.01 19.42 20.11
N THR A 240 20.63 19.14 18.88
CA THR A 240 21.16 19.84 17.69
C THR A 240 20.14 20.78 17.02
N LYS A 241 18.85 20.62 17.28
CA LYS A 241 17.73 21.29 16.56
C LYS A 241 17.79 21.11 15.04
N LEU A 242 18.39 20.02 14.57
CA LEU A 242 18.60 19.72 13.15
C LEU A 242 17.30 19.76 12.34
N SER A 243 16.26 19.11 12.88
CA SER A 243 14.96 19.05 12.20
C SER A 243 14.26 20.40 12.11
N ASP A 244 14.49 21.29 13.09
CA ASP A 244 13.87 22.63 13.11
C ASP A 244 14.45 23.56 12.04
N LEU A 245 15.69 23.27 11.63
CA LEU A 245 16.40 24.01 10.58
C LEU A 245 16.15 23.43 9.17
N ALA A 246 15.67 22.19 9.09
CA ALA A 246 15.47 21.47 7.84
C ALA A 246 14.16 21.87 7.15
N ILE A 247 14.14 21.80 5.81
CA ILE A 247 12.92 21.84 5.00
C ILE A 247 12.11 20.57 5.23
N GLY A 248 12.80 19.45 5.47
CA GLY A 248 12.21 18.17 5.81
C GLY A 248 13.27 17.21 6.32
N THR A 249 12.87 16.33 7.23
CA THR A 249 13.73 15.27 7.76
C THR A 249 12.98 13.95 7.66
N LEU A 250 13.62 12.95 7.09
CA LEU A 250 13.07 11.60 6.93
C LEU A 250 14.00 10.59 7.58
N THR A 251 13.44 9.71 8.38
CA THR A 251 14.15 8.53 8.88
C THR A 251 14.07 7.39 7.87
N HIS A 252 14.96 6.41 7.99
CA HIS A 252 14.88 5.17 7.21
C HIS A 252 13.50 4.51 7.32
N ALA A 253 12.96 4.40 8.53
CA ALA A 253 11.63 3.81 8.74
C ALA A 253 10.51 4.58 8.02
N GLN A 254 10.55 5.92 8.03
CA GLN A 254 9.58 6.76 7.31
C GLN A 254 9.72 6.61 5.79
N SER A 255 10.94 6.62 5.26
CA SER A 255 11.17 6.42 3.82
C SER A 255 10.65 5.06 3.34
N VAL A 256 10.90 3.98 4.11
CA VAL A 256 10.35 2.64 3.85
C VAL A 256 8.82 2.65 3.95
N HIS A 257 8.27 3.38 4.91
CA HIS A 257 6.82 3.49 5.09
C HIS A 257 6.16 4.17 3.89
N TYR A 258 6.62 5.35 3.50
CA TYR A 258 6.05 6.11 2.37
C TYR A 258 6.23 5.38 1.05
N THR A 259 7.41 4.83 0.80
CA THR A 259 7.69 4.04 -0.42
C THR A 259 6.76 2.84 -0.55
N GLY A 260 6.50 2.13 0.55
CA GLY A 260 5.66 0.94 0.57
C GLY A 260 4.16 1.19 0.79
N LEU A 261 3.74 2.42 1.05
CA LEU A 261 2.36 2.73 1.46
C LEU A 261 1.32 2.22 0.45
N MET A 262 1.42 2.67 -0.80
CA MET A 262 0.47 2.29 -1.86
C MET A 262 0.48 0.80 -2.13
N GLN A 263 1.65 0.17 -2.15
CA GLN A 263 1.78 -1.27 -2.33
C GLN A 263 1.10 -2.03 -1.20
N ARG A 264 1.38 -1.68 0.07
CA ARG A 264 0.78 -2.35 1.23
C ARG A 264 -0.74 -2.21 1.25
N MET A 265 -1.29 -1.05 0.89
CA MET A 265 -2.73 -0.85 0.75
C MET A 265 -3.32 -1.80 -0.29
N VAL A 266 -2.76 -1.86 -1.49
CA VAL A 266 -3.23 -2.74 -2.57
C VAL A 266 -3.13 -4.21 -2.15
N LEU A 267 -1.99 -4.64 -1.58
CA LEU A 267 -1.81 -6.02 -1.13
C LEU A 267 -2.76 -6.42 -0.01
N ARG A 268 -3.06 -5.53 0.95
CA ARG A 268 -4.04 -5.80 2.02
C ARG A 268 -5.46 -5.96 1.48
N ILE A 269 -5.88 -5.12 0.54
CA ILE A 269 -7.18 -5.25 -0.13
C ILE A 269 -7.25 -6.58 -0.91
N MET A 270 -6.21 -6.89 -1.68
CA MET A 270 -6.14 -8.17 -2.41
C MET A 270 -6.17 -9.37 -1.46
N LEU A 271 -5.49 -9.30 -0.31
CA LEU A 271 -5.48 -10.37 0.71
C LEU A 271 -6.88 -10.58 1.30
N ALA A 272 -7.61 -9.51 1.59
CA ALA A 272 -8.99 -9.61 2.08
C ALA A 272 -9.89 -10.33 1.05
N PHE A 273 -9.73 -10.02 -0.24
CA PHE A 273 -10.45 -10.72 -1.31
C PHE A 273 -10.06 -12.18 -1.44
N VAL A 274 -8.79 -12.52 -1.35
CA VAL A 274 -8.32 -13.91 -1.37
C VAL A 274 -8.85 -14.68 -0.16
N GLY A 275 -8.89 -14.07 1.02
CA GLY A 275 -9.49 -14.66 2.21
C GLY A 275 -11.00 -14.97 2.02
N LEU A 276 -11.72 -14.05 1.38
CA LEU A 276 -13.14 -14.25 1.05
C LEU A 276 -13.32 -15.39 0.04
N LEU A 277 -12.52 -15.42 -1.03
CA LEU A 277 -12.54 -16.52 -2.01
C LEU A 277 -12.21 -17.86 -1.38
N PHE A 278 -11.26 -17.91 -0.45
CA PHE A 278 -10.93 -19.10 0.29
C PHE A 278 -12.11 -19.61 1.14
N LEU A 279 -12.83 -18.70 1.82
CA LEU A 279 -14.04 -19.04 2.53
C LEU A 279 -15.10 -19.67 1.61
N ILE A 280 -15.28 -19.10 0.41
CA ILE A 280 -16.19 -19.66 -0.60
C ILE A 280 -15.80 -21.10 -0.95
N VAL A 281 -14.50 -21.35 -1.17
CA VAL A 281 -14.01 -22.69 -1.51
C VAL A 281 -14.28 -23.70 -0.39
N LEU A 282 -14.05 -23.33 0.86
CA LEU A 282 -14.37 -24.20 2.01
C LEU A 282 -15.87 -24.55 2.05
N ILE A 283 -16.74 -23.60 1.75
CA ILE A 283 -18.18 -23.82 1.70
C ILE A 283 -18.55 -24.73 0.52
N VAL A 284 -17.95 -24.50 -0.65
CA VAL A 284 -18.17 -25.34 -1.85
C VAL A 284 -17.74 -26.78 -1.60
N ILE A 285 -16.59 -27.01 -0.99
CA ILE A 285 -16.10 -28.34 -0.60
C ILE A 285 -17.08 -29.00 0.37
N ALA A 286 -17.46 -28.28 1.42
CA ALA A 286 -18.39 -28.78 2.42
C ALA A 286 -19.77 -29.15 1.82
N HIS A 287 -20.27 -28.34 0.88
CA HIS A 287 -21.52 -28.59 0.17
C HIS A 287 -21.40 -29.73 -0.82
N SER A 288 -20.28 -29.83 -1.52
CA SER A 288 -19.99 -30.88 -2.50
C SER A 288 -20.05 -32.28 -1.85
N ILE A 289 -19.38 -32.43 -0.70
CA ILE A 289 -19.41 -33.68 0.08
C ILE A 289 -20.82 -34.01 0.51
N GLN A 290 -21.57 -33.02 1.01
CA GLN A 290 -22.95 -33.26 1.43
C GLN A 290 -23.82 -33.70 0.26
N SER A 291 -23.70 -33.08 -0.89
CA SER A 291 -24.42 -33.43 -2.12
C SER A 291 -24.05 -34.87 -2.58
N GLU A 292 -22.77 -35.24 -2.53
CA GLU A 292 -22.32 -36.58 -2.85
C GLU A 292 -22.90 -37.64 -1.92
N MET A 293 -22.91 -37.35 -0.63
CA MET A 293 -23.52 -38.26 0.35
C MET A 293 -25.01 -38.47 0.10
N GLU A 294 -25.70 -37.46 -0.37
CA GLU A 294 -27.13 -37.55 -0.71
C GLU A 294 -27.37 -38.34 -2.01
N LEU A 295 -26.55 -38.08 -3.04
CA LEU A 295 -26.68 -38.75 -4.33
C LEU A 295 -26.24 -40.22 -4.30
N ASP A 296 -25.20 -40.53 -3.57
CA ASP A 296 -24.63 -41.90 -3.47
C ASP A 296 -25.09 -42.64 -2.20
N TYR A 297 -26.18 -42.18 -1.56
CA TYR A 297 -26.65 -42.72 -0.26
C TYR A 297 -26.83 -44.23 -0.26
N VAL A 298 -27.44 -44.80 -1.33
CA VAL A 298 -27.65 -46.24 -1.49
C VAL A 298 -26.30 -46.97 -1.68
N LYS A 299 -25.42 -46.43 -2.52
CA LYS A 299 -24.07 -47.03 -2.74
C LYS A 299 -23.25 -47.05 -1.45
N LEU A 300 -23.32 -45.97 -0.66
CA LEU A 300 -22.66 -45.88 0.64
C LEU A 300 -23.22 -46.91 1.65
N GLY A 301 -24.53 -47.16 1.58
CA GLY A 301 -25.21 -48.21 2.37
C GLY A 301 -24.74 -49.60 2.00
N VAL A 302 -24.63 -49.91 0.70
CA VAL A 302 -24.11 -51.20 0.19
C VAL A 302 -22.66 -51.42 0.60
N LEU A 303 -21.81 -50.42 0.49
CA LEU A 303 -20.40 -50.49 0.92
C LEU A 303 -20.30 -50.77 2.43
N LYS A 304 -21.15 -50.15 3.26
CA LYS A 304 -21.21 -50.45 4.69
C LYS A 304 -21.70 -51.86 4.98
N ALA A 305 -22.68 -52.38 4.23
CA ALA A 305 -23.15 -53.76 4.38
C ALA A 305 -22.06 -54.77 4.01
N GLN A 306 -21.13 -54.42 3.12
CA GLN A 306 -19.95 -55.21 2.76
C GLN A 306 -18.80 -55.12 3.78
N GLY A 307 -19.00 -54.41 4.91
CA GLY A 307 -18.02 -54.30 5.99
C GLY A 307 -17.09 -53.08 5.96
N PHE A 308 -17.31 -52.13 5.04
CA PHE A 308 -16.57 -50.87 5.08
C PHE A 308 -17.04 -50.01 6.25
N THR A 309 -16.11 -49.53 7.06
CA THR A 309 -16.42 -48.58 8.14
C THR A 309 -16.71 -47.21 7.60
N GLY A 310 -17.56 -46.43 8.26
CA GLY A 310 -17.87 -45.05 7.86
C GLY A 310 -16.64 -44.15 7.81
N THR A 311 -15.65 -44.42 8.65
CA THR A 311 -14.36 -43.70 8.67
C THR A 311 -13.52 -44.00 7.43
N ARG A 312 -13.46 -45.25 6.96
CA ARG A 312 -12.75 -45.62 5.73
C ARG A 312 -13.38 -44.98 4.49
N ILE A 313 -14.70 -45.01 4.43
CA ILE A 313 -15.43 -44.35 3.31
C ILE A 313 -15.19 -42.83 3.35
N GLY A 314 -15.27 -42.22 4.52
CA GLY A 314 -14.98 -40.80 4.70
C GLY A 314 -13.55 -40.41 4.33
N LEU A 315 -12.58 -41.29 4.66
CA LEU A 315 -11.18 -41.09 4.31
C LEU A 315 -10.96 -41.13 2.77
N ILE A 316 -11.63 -42.08 2.07
CA ILE A 316 -11.55 -42.19 0.61
C ILE A 316 -12.06 -40.90 -0.07
N LEU A 317 -13.22 -40.39 0.39
CA LEU A 317 -13.77 -39.13 -0.11
C LEU A 317 -12.86 -37.93 0.21
N ALA A 318 -12.35 -37.87 1.45
CA ALA A 318 -11.40 -36.81 1.82
C ALA A 318 -10.13 -36.86 0.97
N LEU A 319 -9.56 -38.03 0.72
CA LEU A 319 -8.36 -38.21 -0.09
C LEU A 319 -8.59 -37.80 -1.56
N GLN A 320 -9.79 -38.08 -2.10
CA GLN A 320 -10.17 -37.63 -3.45
C GLN A 320 -10.10 -36.10 -3.59
N TYR A 321 -10.67 -35.36 -2.65
CA TYR A 321 -10.66 -33.90 -2.65
C TYR A 321 -9.27 -33.35 -2.37
N LEU A 322 -8.56 -33.94 -1.42
CA LEU A 322 -7.20 -33.54 -1.08
C LEU A 322 -6.23 -33.69 -2.27
N LEU A 323 -6.38 -34.75 -3.08
CA LEU A 323 -5.60 -34.92 -4.31
C LEU A 323 -5.91 -33.83 -5.34
N ALA A 324 -7.19 -33.48 -5.52
CA ALA A 324 -7.57 -32.39 -6.41
C ALA A 324 -7.01 -31.05 -5.93
N GLU A 325 -7.07 -30.79 -4.63
CA GLU A 325 -6.50 -29.58 -4.01
C GLU A 325 -4.97 -29.55 -4.12
N LEU A 326 -4.29 -30.67 -3.91
CA LEU A 326 -2.84 -30.76 -4.05
C LEU A 326 -2.38 -30.45 -5.48
N LEU A 327 -3.06 -31.02 -6.47
CA LEU A 327 -2.80 -30.71 -7.88
C LEU A 327 -3.12 -29.25 -8.20
N GLY A 328 -4.21 -28.73 -7.63
CA GLY A 328 -4.56 -27.31 -7.71
C GLY A 328 -3.52 -26.41 -7.08
N ALA A 329 -2.98 -26.79 -5.93
CA ALA A 329 -1.93 -26.03 -5.26
C ALA A 329 -0.62 -25.97 -6.08
N VAL A 330 -0.19 -27.09 -6.65
CA VAL A 330 0.97 -27.14 -7.56
C VAL A 330 0.74 -26.25 -8.79
N LEU A 331 -0.42 -26.37 -9.43
CA LEU A 331 -0.79 -25.54 -10.56
C LEU A 331 -0.84 -24.06 -10.15
N GLY A 332 -1.36 -23.74 -8.96
CA GLY A 332 -1.42 -22.40 -8.41
C GLY A 332 -0.03 -21.78 -8.21
N ILE A 333 0.93 -22.53 -7.70
CA ILE A 333 2.34 -22.07 -7.60
C ILE A 333 2.93 -21.77 -8.99
N CYS A 334 2.67 -22.63 -9.97
CA CYS A 334 3.13 -22.39 -11.35
C CYS A 334 2.52 -21.12 -11.95
N ILE A 335 1.24 -20.85 -11.69
CA ILE A 335 0.55 -19.64 -12.14
C ILE A 335 1.02 -18.40 -11.36
N ALA A 336 1.40 -18.53 -10.08
CA ALA A 336 1.88 -17.43 -9.26
C ALA A 336 3.13 -16.75 -9.86
N MET A 337 4.01 -17.53 -10.51
CA MET A 337 5.26 -16.99 -11.07
C MET A 337 5.05 -15.89 -12.13
N PRO A 338 4.26 -16.07 -13.19
CA PRO A 338 3.98 -15.01 -14.14
C PRO A 338 3.17 -13.84 -13.53
N ILE A 339 2.33 -14.12 -12.52
CA ILE A 339 1.60 -13.07 -11.80
C ILE A 339 2.58 -12.18 -11.03
N VAL A 340 3.48 -12.75 -10.24
CA VAL A 340 4.51 -12.00 -9.50
C VAL A 340 5.39 -11.21 -10.45
N TRP A 341 5.82 -11.81 -11.58
CA TRP A 341 6.61 -11.12 -12.59
C TRP A 341 5.90 -9.88 -13.16
N LYS A 342 4.61 -9.97 -13.43
CA LYS A 342 3.81 -8.84 -13.95
C LYS A 342 3.51 -7.78 -12.88
N LEU A 343 3.12 -8.21 -11.67
CA LEU A 343 2.81 -7.30 -10.57
C LEU A 343 4.06 -6.59 -10.04
N SER A 344 5.23 -7.25 -10.00
CA SER A 344 6.48 -6.62 -9.62
C SER A 344 6.83 -5.45 -10.54
N GLY A 345 6.56 -5.56 -11.85
CA GLY A 345 6.72 -4.45 -12.78
C GLY A 345 5.80 -3.26 -12.48
N LEU A 346 4.54 -3.52 -12.11
CA LEU A 346 3.60 -2.47 -11.70
C LEU A 346 4.04 -1.78 -10.41
N PHE A 347 4.43 -2.56 -9.39
CA PHE A 347 4.89 -1.99 -8.12
C PHE A 347 6.23 -1.25 -8.23
N MET A 348 7.12 -1.69 -9.12
CA MET A 348 8.35 -0.98 -9.43
C MET A 348 8.07 0.45 -9.94
N GLN A 349 7.01 0.62 -10.74
CA GLN A 349 6.58 1.94 -11.21
C GLN A 349 6.13 2.85 -10.06
N LEU A 350 5.43 2.31 -9.07
CA LEU A 350 4.92 3.08 -7.93
C LEU A 350 6.00 3.40 -6.89
N SER A 351 6.86 2.43 -6.59
CA SER A 351 7.87 2.56 -5.52
C SER A 351 9.21 3.12 -6.00
N GLY A 352 9.50 3.05 -7.30
CA GLY A 352 10.83 3.41 -7.83
C GLY A 352 11.91 2.36 -7.54
N PHE A 353 11.55 1.15 -7.06
CA PHE A 353 12.48 0.07 -6.67
C PHE A 353 12.39 -1.13 -7.60
N LEU A 354 13.54 -1.77 -7.82
CA LEU A 354 13.59 -3.06 -8.50
C LEU A 354 13.15 -4.17 -7.54
N TYR A 355 12.07 -4.85 -7.90
CA TYR A 355 11.57 -6.01 -7.15
C TYR A 355 12.22 -7.30 -7.61
N SER A 356 12.55 -8.16 -6.66
CA SER A 356 12.91 -9.56 -6.94
C SER A 356 11.73 -10.28 -7.55
N ARG A 357 11.91 -10.78 -8.77
CA ARG A 357 10.86 -11.50 -9.53
C ARG A 357 10.78 -12.98 -9.16
N SER A 358 11.25 -13.34 -7.97
CA SER A 358 11.28 -14.71 -7.47
C SER A 358 10.15 -14.97 -6.47
N LEU A 359 9.60 -16.18 -6.51
CA LEU A 359 8.69 -16.64 -5.48
C LEU A 359 9.47 -16.97 -4.21
N SER A 360 8.91 -16.59 -3.06
CA SER A 360 9.45 -17.03 -1.78
C SER A 360 9.18 -18.52 -1.57
N VAL A 361 10.24 -19.30 -1.34
CA VAL A 361 10.13 -20.73 -1.04
C VAL A 361 9.27 -20.97 0.19
N LEU A 362 9.38 -20.11 1.20
CA LEU A 362 8.57 -20.21 2.41
C LEU A 362 7.08 -20.02 2.10
N CYS A 363 6.73 -19.02 1.28
CA CYS A 363 5.33 -18.79 0.87
C CYS A 363 4.79 -19.95 0.03
N CYS A 364 5.62 -20.55 -0.85
CA CYS A 364 5.23 -21.70 -1.66
C CYS A 364 4.96 -22.98 -0.83
N LEU A 365 5.46 -23.08 0.39
CA LEU A 365 5.20 -24.21 1.31
C LEU A 365 4.10 -23.89 2.31
N VAL A 366 4.16 -22.72 2.96
CA VAL A 366 3.25 -22.36 4.05
C VAL A 366 1.83 -22.10 3.54
N VAL A 367 1.67 -21.35 2.45
CA VAL A 367 0.33 -20.99 1.94
C VAL A 367 -0.45 -22.22 1.46
N PRO A 368 0.08 -23.07 0.55
CA PRO A 368 -0.62 -24.29 0.18
C PRO A 368 -0.84 -25.23 1.36
N GLY A 369 0.16 -25.34 2.26
CA GLY A 369 0.04 -26.15 3.48
C GLY A 369 -1.12 -25.71 4.36
N ALA A 370 -1.30 -24.40 4.56
CA ALA A 370 -2.42 -23.84 5.33
C ALA A 370 -3.77 -24.10 4.65
N VAL A 371 -3.85 -23.91 3.32
CA VAL A 371 -5.05 -24.18 2.53
C VAL A 371 -5.44 -25.65 2.65
N LEU A 372 -4.51 -26.58 2.40
CA LEU A 372 -4.73 -28.02 2.50
C LEU A 372 -5.11 -28.46 3.93
N PHE A 373 -4.48 -27.89 4.94
CA PHE A 373 -4.77 -28.20 6.34
C PHE A 373 -6.20 -27.77 6.73
N LEU A 374 -6.59 -26.53 6.40
CA LEU A 374 -7.93 -26.04 6.72
C LEU A 374 -9.02 -26.78 5.95
N SER A 375 -8.77 -27.07 4.67
CA SER A 375 -9.67 -27.92 3.87
C SER A 375 -9.80 -29.31 4.46
N LEU A 376 -8.69 -29.92 4.88
CA LEU A 376 -8.70 -31.24 5.53
C LEU A 376 -9.55 -31.25 6.81
N LEU A 377 -9.47 -30.20 7.62
CA LEU A 377 -10.32 -30.07 8.81
C LEU A 377 -11.82 -30.08 8.45
N VAL A 378 -12.20 -29.32 7.41
CA VAL A 378 -13.58 -29.29 6.91
C VAL A 378 -14.01 -30.66 6.36
N LEU A 379 -13.13 -31.30 5.57
CA LEU A 379 -13.35 -32.64 5.01
C LEU A 379 -13.59 -33.69 6.12
N LEU A 380 -12.73 -33.72 7.12
CA LEU A 380 -12.85 -34.65 8.26
C LEU A 380 -14.10 -34.40 9.10
N TRP A 381 -14.43 -33.10 9.31
CA TRP A 381 -15.66 -32.74 10.03
C TRP A 381 -16.92 -33.21 9.28
N ARG A 382 -16.97 -33.04 7.98
CA ARG A 382 -18.08 -33.53 7.14
C ARG A 382 -18.09 -35.03 6.99
N ALA A 383 -16.95 -35.70 6.87
CA ALA A 383 -16.84 -37.14 6.78
C ALA A 383 -17.42 -37.89 8.00
N ARG A 384 -17.36 -37.25 9.19
CA ARG A 384 -18.00 -37.80 10.39
C ARG A 384 -19.50 -38.05 10.22
N SER A 385 -20.18 -37.31 9.37
CA SER A 385 -21.61 -37.51 9.12
C SER A 385 -21.91 -38.81 8.35
N ILE A 386 -20.93 -39.38 7.63
CA ILE A 386 -21.04 -40.64 6.93
C ILE A 386 -21.20 -41.82 7.92
N SER A 387 -20.58 -41.72 9.09
CA SER A 387 -20.69 -42.77 10.12
C SER A 387 -22.13 -42.97 10.60
N ARG A 388 -22.99 -41.95 10.48
CA ARG A 388 -24.39 -41.95 10.90
C ARG A 388 -25.36 -42.62 9.90
N ILE A 389 -24.88 -43.00 8.69
CA ILE A 389 -25.71 -43.67 7.69
C ILE A 389 -25.96 -45.13 8.13
N SER A 390 -27.22 -45.54 8.30
CA SER A 390 -27.61 -46.91 8.58
C SER A 390 -27.66 -47.73 7.28
N PRO A 391 -26.95 -48.88 7.18
CA PRO A 391 -26.99 -49.73 5.98
C PRO A 391 -28.41 -50.22 5.66
N VAL A 392 -29.15 -50.63 6.65
CA VAL A 392 -30.52 -51.16 6.50
C VAL A 392 -31.44 -50.10 5.88
N ARG A 393 -31.43 -48.89 6.41
CA ARG A 393 -32.23 -47.77 5.85
C ARG A 393 -31.80 -47.35 4.45
N ALA A 394 -30.52 -47.49 4.13
CA ALA A 394 -30.02 -47.12 2.81
C ALA A 394 -30.44 -48.13 1.73
N ILE A 395 -30.54 -49.41 2.05
CA ILE A 395 -30.87 -50.50 1.11
C ILE A 395 -32.37 -50.73 1.02
N SER A 396 -33.12 -50.63 2.15
CA SER A 396 -34.54 -51.02 2.25
C SER A 396 -35.56 -50.03 1.73
N GLY A 397 -35.17 -48.95 1.15
CA GLY A 397 -36.17 -48.02 0.59
C GLY A 397 -35.69 -46.62 0.29
N GLY A 398 -34.44 -46.41 0.44
CA GLY A 398 -33.89 -45.09 0.25
C GLY A 398 -34.41 -44.09 1.29
N ARG A 399 -33.89 -42.90 1.26
CA ARG A 399 -34.56 -41.76 1.87
C ARG A 399 -35.88 -41.60 1.17
N GLU A 400 -37.02 -41.67 1.88
CA GLU A 400 -38.26 -41.08 1.34
C GLU A 400 -37.93 -39.66 0.89
N ALA A 401 -37.91 -39.46 -0.39
CA ALA A 401 -37.23 -38.33 -1.00
C ALA A 401 -37.93 -37.00 -0.78
N VAL A 402 -39.08 -36.99 -0.10
CA VAL A 402 -39.86 -35.79 0.04
C VAL A 402 -40.49 -35.68 1.42
N TRP A 403 -39.76 -35.10 2.35
CA TRP A 403 -40.39 -34.52 3.51
C TRP A 403 -41.02 -33.21 3.10
N PHE A 404 -42.29 -33.28 2.70
CA PHE A 404 -43.12 -32.07 2.62
C PHE A 404 -43.38 -31.64 4.08
N ASP A 405 -42.73 -30.56 4.51
CA ASP A 405 -43.05 -29.95 5.79
C ASP A 405 -44.51 -29.46 5.70
N SER A 406 -45.44 -30.16 6.37
CA SER A 406 -46.85 -29.85 6.38
C SER A 406 -47.20 -28.48 6.97
N ARG A 407 -46.23 -27.84 7.63
CA ARG A 407 -46.34 -26.48 8.20
C ARG A 407 -46.27 -25.38 7.16
N LEU A 408 -45.70 -25.63 5.98
CA LEU A 408 -45.59 -24.65 4.91
C LEU A 408 -46.73 -24.87 3.89
N ARG A 409 -47.92 -24.31 4.19
CA ARG A 409 -49.09 -24.24 3.28
C ARG A 409 -48.85 -23.16 2.22
N MET A 410 -47.98 -23.38 1.24
CA MET A 410 -47.91 -22.49 0.06
C MET A 410 -48.91 -22.95 -0.98
N PRO A 411 -49.88 -22.07 -1.42
CA PRO A 411 -50.81 -22.44 -2.45
C PRO A 411 -50.09 -22.64 -3.80
N ILE A 412 -50.41 -23.74 -4.47
CA ILE A 412 -49.91 -24.04 -5.80
C ILE A 412 -50.76 -23.28 -6.81
N SER A 413 -50.19 -22.31 -7.47
CA SER A 413 -50.90 -21.55 -8.51
C SER A 413 -50.94 -22.36 -9.81
N ARG A 414 -52.16 -22.59 -10.32
CA ARG A 414 -52.35 -23.25 -11.63
C ARG A 414 -51.79 -22.47 -12.81
N ARG A 415 -51.71 -21.13 -12.71
CA ARG A 415 -51.14 -20.26 -13.75
C ARG A 415 -49.62 -20.23 -13.80
N PHE A 416 -48.96 -20.57 -12.69
CA PHE A 416 -47.50 -20.55 -12.53
C PHE A 416 -47.01 -21.81 -11.83
N LEU A 417 -47.40 -22.98 -12.36
CA LEU A 417 -47.19 -24.29 -11.73
C LEU A 417 -45.69 -24.58 -11.53
N SER A 418 -44.86 -24.39 -12.57
CA SER A 418 -43.44 -24.63 -12.50
C SER A 418 -42.72 -23.73 -11.49
N GLY A 419 -43.05 -22.46 -11.42
CA GLY A 419 -42.49 -21.53 -10.45
C GLY A 419 -42.92 -21.83 -9.02
N SER A 420 -44.20 -22.14 -8.78
CA SER A 420 -44.69 -22.49 -7.44
C SER A 420 -44.13 -23.81 -6.93
N LEU A 421 -43.89 -24.79 -7.81
CA LEU A 421 -43.18 -26.05 -7.50
C LEU A 421 -41.71 -25.77 -7.20
N ALA A 422 -41.02 -24.92 -7.98
CA ALA A 422 -39.61 -24.55 -7.74
C ALA A 422 -39.43 -23.87 -6.38
N VAL A 423 -40.25 -22.86 -6.06
CA VAL A 423 -40.21 -22.19 -4.76
C VAL A 423 -40.50 -23.17 -3.62
N ARG A 424 -41.47 -24.02 -3.77
CA ARG A 424 -41.79 -25.06 -2.77
C ARG A 424 -40.62 -26.02 -2.58
N GLN A 425 -39.94 -26.43 -3.64
CA GLN A 425 -38.78 -27.34 -3.58
C GLN A 425 -37.61 -26.66 -2.85
N VAL A 426 -37.35 -25.37 -3.10
CA VAL A 426 -36.31 -24.59 -2.41
C VAL A 426 -36.65 -24.46 -0.92
N VAL A 427 -37.89 -24.10 -0.58
CA VAL A 427 -38.32 -23.88 0.79
C VAL A 427 -38.34 -25.20 1.60
N CYS A 428 -38.74 -26.32 0.98
CA CYS A 428 -38.76 -27.63 1.64
C CYS A 428 -37.34 -28.21 1.81
N ALA A 429 -36.42 -27.94 0.90
CA ALA A 429 -35.06 -28.42 0.93
C ALA A 429 -34.04 -27.34 1.38
N LYS A 430 -34.40 -26.47 2.34
CA LYS A 430 -33.60 -25.34 2.83
C LYS A 430 -32.12 -25.67 3.04
N ARG A 431 -31.84 -26.81 3.69
CA ARG A 431 -30.46 -27.24 3.98
C ARG A 431 -29.65 -27.57 2.72
N ARG A 432 -30.34 -28.04 1.67
CA ARG A 432 -29.70 -28.39 0.39
C ARG A 432 -29.30 -27.13 -0.39
N TYR A 433 -30.17 -26.11 -0.41
CA TYR A 433 -29.93 -24.87 -1.15
C TYR A 433 -29.19 -23.81 -0.37
N ALA A 434 -29.11 -23.94 0.97
CA ALA A 434 -28.45 -22.96 1.83
C ALA A 434 -26.99 -22.73 1.46
N GLY A 435 -26.25 -23.78 1.13
CA GLY A 435 -24.84 -23.66 0.71
C GLY A 435 -24.69 -22.90 -0.61
N ALA A 436 -25.51 -23.23 -1.61
CA ALA A 436 -25.50 -22.54 -2.89
C ALA A 436 -25.93 -21.06 -2.76
N LEU A 437 -26.98 -20.80 -1.97
CA LEU A 437 -27.44 -19.45 -1.69
C LEU A 437 -26.34 -18.61 -1.01
N LEU A 438 -25.67 -19.20 -0.03
CA LEU A 438 -24.59 -18.53 0.70
C LEU A 438 -23.41 -18.19 -0.23
N VAL A 439 -23.00 -19.13 -1.11
CA VAL A 439 -21.96 -18.87 -2.11
C VAL A 439 -22.36 -17.72 -3.04
N VAL A 440 -23.60 -17.75 -3.58
CA VAL A 440 -24.09 -16.66 -4.46
C VAL A 440 -24.13 -15.34 -3.70
N SER A 441 -24.61 -15.34 -2.45
CA SER A 441 -24.67 -14.12 -1.63
C SER A 441 -23.28 -13.53 -1.39
N ILE A 442 -22.27 -14.37 -1.10
CA ILE A 442 -20.89 -13.92 -0.89
C ILE A 442 -20.28 -13.39 -2.21
N LEU A 443 -20.56 -14.05 -3.34
CA LEU A 443 -20.10 -13.55 -4.67
C LEU A 443 -20.73 -12.20 -5.02
N VAL A 444 -22.03 -12.03 -4.78
CA VAL A 444 -22.71 -10.75 -4.98
C VAL A 444 -22.13 -9.68 -4.05
N PHE A 445 -21.92 -10.02 -2.78
CA PHE A 445 -21.26 -9.11 -1.83
C PHE A 445 -19.87 -8.70 -2.32
N PHE A 446 -19.06 -9.65 -2.83
CA PHE A 446 -17.74 -9.38 -3.40
C PHE A 446 -17.81 -8.39 -4.57
N ILE A 447 -18.72 -8.62 -5.52
CA ILE A 447 -18.90 -7.75 -6.70
C ILE A 447 -19.32 -6.35 -6.26
N LEU A 448 -20.28 -6.26 -5.33
CA LEU A 448 -20.76 -4.97 -4.81
C LEU A 448 -19.66 -4.23 -4.04
N THR A 449 -18.87 -4.94 -3.24
CA THR A 449 -17.74 -4.34 -2.51
C THR A 449 -16.66 -3.85 -3.48
N ALA A 450 -16.29 -4.65 -4.47
CA ALA A 450 -15.31 -4.25 -5.49
C ALA A 450 -15.80 -3.03 -6.30
N SER A 451 -17.07 -3.02 -6.69
CA SER A 451 -17.70 -1.88 -7.36
C SER A 451 -17.77 -0.65 -6.46
N GLY A 452 -18.09 -0.85 -5.17
CA GLY A 452 -18.12 0.22 -4.18
C GLY A 452 -16.75 0.87 -3.98
N ILE A 453 -15.69 0.06 -3.87
CA ILE A 453 -14.31 0.54 -3.76
C ILE A 453 -13.91 1.32 -5.02
N ASN A 454 -14.23 0.79 -6.22
CA ASN A 454 -13.94 1.49 -7.48
C ASN A 454 -14.66 2.84 -7.56
N ASN A 455 -15.93 2.89 -7.18
CA ASN A 455 -16.70 4.14 -7.15
C ASN A 455 -16.15 5.12 -6.10
N LEU A 456 -15.71 4.62 -4.94
CA LEU A 456 -15.09 5.45 -3.90
C LEU A 456 -13.79 6.09 -4.41
N ILE A 457 -12.92 5.29 -5.06
CA ILE A 457 -11.65 5.77 -5.62
C ILE A 457 -11.87 6.87 -6.67
N GLN A 458 -12.95 6.78 -7.45
CA GLN A 458 -13.30 7.76 -8.48
C GLN A 458 -14.13 8.94 -7.94
N SER A 459 -14.51 8.92 -6.67
CA SER A 459 -15.35 9.93 -6.06
C SER A 459 -14.54 11.04 -5.40
N PRO A 460 -14.96 12.31 -5.49
CA PRO A 460 -14.39 13.40 -4.68
C PRO A 460 -14.37 13.10 -3.18
N LYS A 461 -15.30 12.27 -2.68
CA LYS A 461 -15.33 11.83 -1.28
C LYS A 461 -14.07 11.07 -0.84
N MET A 462 -13.33 10.49 -1.77
CA MET A 462 -12.05 9.88 -1.44
C MET A 462 -11.06 10.92 -0.94
N TYR A 463 -10.97 12.07 -1.61
CA TYR A 463 -10.06 13.15 -1.21
C TYR A 463 -10.39 13.64 0.21
N THR A 464 -11.66 13.89 0.50
CA THR A 464 -12.08 14.30 1.85
C THR A 464 -11.84 13.21 2.90
N SER A 465 -12.03 11.93 2.55
CA SER A 465 -11.73 10.81 3.45
C SER A 465 -10.23 10.63 3.71
N LEU A 466 -9.37 11.16 2.83
CA LEU A 466 -7.93 11.16 2.96
C LEU A 466 -7.38 12.48 3.57
N GLY A 467 -8.26 13.35 4.05
CA GLY A 467 -7.87 14.62 4.66
C GLY A 467 -7.61 15.75 3.67
N GLN A 468 -7.81 15.50 2.38
CA GLN A 468 -7.57 16.51 1.36
C GLN A 468 -8.85 17.29 1.02
N PRO A 469 -8.81 18.61 0.93
CA PRO A 469 -9.96 19.39 0.48
C PRO A 469 -10.27 19.08 -1.00
N VAL A 470 -11.56 19.11 -1.34
CA VAL A 470 -11.99 19.02 -2.74
C VAL A 470 -11.90 20.41 -3.34
N ILE A 471 -10.93 20.60 -4.21
CA ILE A 471 -10.62 21.88 -4.87
C ILE A 471 -10.55 21.69 -6.38
N ASP A 472 -11.03 22.69 -7.14
CA ASP A 472 -10.98 22.66 -8.60
C ASP A 472 -9.61 23.12 -9.12
N MET A 473 -8.96 24.05 -8.40
CA MET A 473 -7.68 24.61 -8.77
C MET A 473 -6.81 24.87 -7.54
N SER A 474 -5.55 24.46 -7.59
CA SER A 474 -4.53 24.78 -6.59
C SER A 474 -3.53 25.78 -7.18
N LEU A 475 -3.26 26.83 -6.42
CA LEU A 475 -2.29 27.86 -6.78
C LEU A 475 -1.27 27.98 -5.65
N THR A 476 0.00 27.91 -6.00
CA THR A 476 1.10 28.09 -5.04
C THR A 476 1.77 29.43 -5.28
N PHE A 477 1.85 30.24 -4.24
CA PHE A 477 2.46 31.56 -4.28
C PHE A 477 3.77 31.58 -3.50
N LYS A 478 4.75 32.32 -4.03
CA LYS A 478 6.03 32.59 -3.34
C LYS A 478 5.93 33.76 -2.35
N GLN A 479 4.87 34.54 -2.47
CA GLN A 479 4.60 35.71 -1.62
C GLN A 479 3.54 35.37 -0.59
N SER A 480 3.53 36.11 0.53
CA SER A 480 2.48 35.99 1.55
C SER A 480 1.13 36.37 0.96
N TYR A 481 0.11 35.57 1.30
CA TYR A 481 -1.27 35.87 0.93
C TYR A 481 -1.75 37.15 1.60
N ASP A 482 -2.39 38.02 0.82
CA ASP A 482 -3.04 39.24 1.27
C ASP A 482 -4.39 39.47 0.54
N GLN A 483 -5.15 40.46 1.01
CA GLN A 483 -6.46 40.79 0.43
C GLN A 483 -6.39 41.33 -0.99
N GLU A 484 -5.27 41.99 -1.38
CA GLU A 484 -5.06 42.52 -2.73
C GLU A 484 -4.89 41.37 -3.73
N MET A 485 -4.16 40.35 -3.33
CA MET A 485 -4.00 39.10 -4.10
C MET A 485 -5.35 38.39 -4.29
N GLU A 486 -6.17 38.28 -3.24
CA GLU A 486 -7.49 37.69 -3.36
C GLU A 486 -8.38 38.44 -4.36
N GLN A 487 -8.38 39.78 -4.30
CA GLN A 487 -9.15 40.58 -5.25
C GLN A 487 -8.67 40.42 -6.68
N THR A 488 -7.36 40.36 -6.89
CA THR A 488 -6.73 40.10 -8.18
C THR A 488 -7.15 38.76 -8.76
N LEU A 489 -7.14 37.70 -7.92
CA LEU A 489 -7.59 36.37 -8.31
C LEU A 489 -9.07 36.34 -8.67
N ARG A 490 -9.93 36.98 -7.87
CA ARG A 490 -11.36 37.08 -8.16
C ARG A 490 -11.64 37.74 -9.49
N GLN A 491 -10.96 38.85 -9.78
CA GLN A 491 -11.08 39.55 -11.06
C GLN A 491 -10.54 38.73 -12.24
N ALA A 492 -9.43 38.00 -12.06
CA ALA A 492 -8.86 37.17 -13.10
C ALA A 492 -9.72 35.95 -13.44
N LEU A 493 -10.44 35.40 -12.46
CA LEU A 493 -11.28 34.23 -12.63
C LEU A 493 -12.73 34.55 -13.04
N GLU A 494 -13.16 35.80 -12.94
CA GLU A 494 -14.53 36.23 -13.29
C GLU A 494 -14.95 35.83 -14.73
N PRO A 495 -14.07 35.96 -15.77
CA PRO A 495 -14.42 35.55 -17.13
C PRO A 495 -14.63 34.03 -17.29
N TYR A 496 -14.12 33.22 -16.37
CA TYR A 496 -14.16 31.74 -16.40
C TYR A 496 -15.23 31.14 -15.50
N GLY A 497 -16.09 31.94 -14.89
CA GLY A 497 -17.17 31.48 -14.01
C GLY A 497 -17.07 31.99 -12.58
N GLY A 498 -16.04 32.75 -12.28
CA GLY A 498 -15.81 33.30 -10.95
C GLY A 498 -15.23 32.32 -9.94
N MET A 499 -15.10 32.76 -8.71
CA MET A 499 -14.57 31.99 -7.57
C MET A 499 -15.64 31.91 -6.48
N GLU A 500 -16.11 30.72 -6.19
CA GLU A 500 -17.13 30.47 -5.17
C GLU A 500 -16.54 30.57 -3.75
N SER A 501 -15.43 29.87 -3.53
CA SER A 501 -14.71 29.86 -2.26
C SER A 501 -13.20 29.80 -2.48
N ILE A 502 -12.43 30.26 -1.50
CA ILE A 502 -11.00 30.15 -1.47
C ILE A 502 -10.58 29.47 -0.16
N CYS A 503 -9.68 28.49 -0.28
CA CYS A 503 -9.02 27.86 0.85
C CYS A 503 -7.55 28.29 0.84
N VAL A 504 -7.13 29.00 1.87
CA VAL A 504 -5.72 29.40 2.03
C VAL A 504 -5.08 28.51 3.06
N SER A 505 -4.06 27.78 2.63
CA SER A 505 -3.27 26.93 3.52
C SER A 505 -1.78 27.11 3.30
N ALA A 506 -1.01 26.89 4.36
CA ALA A 506 0.43 26.80 4.30
C ALA A 506 0.87 25.49 4.94
N HIS A 507 1.87 24.85 4.34
CA HIS A 507 2.46 23.65 4.91
C HIS A 507 3.88 23.95 5.35
N GLN A 508 4.18 23.69 6.62
CA GLN A 508 5.49 23.95 7.18
C GLN A 508 5.89 22.82 8.14
N TYR A 509 7.16 22.47 8.13
CA TYR A 509 7.69 21.57 9.16
C TYR A 509 7.93 22.35 10.45
N MET A 510 7.42 21.83 11.55
CA MET A 510 7.55 22.37 12.88
C MET A 510 7.87 21.25 13.86
N SER A 511 8.54 21.58 14.95
CA SER A 511 8.82 20.60 16.00
C SER A 511 7.75 20.64 17.06
N MET A 512 7.11 19.50 17.32
CA MET A 512 6.17 19.28 18.43
C MET A 512 6.81 18.35 19.45
N ASN A 513 7.07 18.85 20.65
CA ASN A 513 7.72 18.08 21.72
C ASN A 513 9.03 17.40 21.28
N GLY A 514 9.75 17.99 20.31
CA GLY A 514 11.00 17.46 19.77
C GLY A 514 10.86 16.50 18.60
N GLU A 515 9.63 16.26 18.12
CA GLU A 515 9.37 15.56 16.87
C GLU A 515 9.09 16.55 15.74
N ASN A 516 9.76 16.40 14.61
CA ASN A 516 9.51 17.24 13.44
C ASN A 516 8.30 16.71 12.68
N LEU A 517 7.26 17.50 12.61
CA LEU A 517 5.99 17.17 11.97
C LEU A 517 5.68 18.16 10.87
N GLN A 518 5.05 17.69 9.81
CA GLN A 518 4.46 18.56 8.81
C GLN A 518 3.18 19.18 9.40
N CYS A 519 3.17 20.49 9.53
CA CYS A 519 2.02 21.24 10.02
C CYS A 519 1.31 21.91 8.85
N ALA A 520 0.02 21.69 8.74
CA ALA A 520 -0.85 22.41 7.83
C ALA A 520 -1.50 23.58 8.60
N ILE A 521 -1.35 24.78 8.12
CA ILE A 521 -1.90 26.00 8.70
C ILE A 521 -3.03 26.47 7.78
N TYR A 522 -4.25 26.52 8.29
CA TYR A 522 -5.41 26.98 7.55
C TYR A 522 -5.87 28.34 8.09
N LEU A 523 -6.27 29.25 7.20
CA LEU A 523 -6.91 30.50 7.62
C LEU A 523 -8.36 30.30 8.07
N ASP A 524 -9.01 29.24 7.61
CA ASP A 524 -10.39 28.91 7.97
C ASP A 524 -10.48 27.43 8.37
N SER A 525 -10.80 27.18 9.63
CA SER A 525 -10.98 25.83 10.19
C SER A 525 -12.17 25.06 9.58
N ALA A 526 -13.12 25.74 8.94
CA ALA A 526 -14.23 25.09 8.23
C ALA A 526 -13.78 24.24 7.04
N MET A 527 -12.57 24.46 6.53
CA MET A 527 -11.99 23.67 5.46
C MET A 527 -11.49 22.30 5.89
N ILE A 528 -11.33 22.07 7.20
CA ILE A 528 -10.88 20.79 7.73
C ILE A 528 -12.07 19.84 7.84
N GLN A 529 -12.21 18.91 6.88
CA GLN A 529 -13.37 18.03 6.78
C GLN A 529 -13.14 16.61 7.33
N SER A 530 -11.93 16.29 7.75
CA SER A 530 -11.51 14.92 8.08
C SER A 530 -11.33 14.64 9.57
N VAL A 531 -12.02 15.39 10.44
CA VAL A 531 -11.97 15.16 11.89
C VAL A 531 -12.65 13.82 12.23
N ILE A 532 -11.88 12.91 12.84
CA ILE A 532 -12.33 11.56 13.23
C ILE A 532 -12.88 11.56 14.66
N GLN A 533 -12.20 12.29 15.57
CA GLN A 533 -12.58 12.38 16.97
C GLN A 533 -12.43 13.83 17.45
N GLY A 534 -13.26 14.25 18.40
CA GLY A 534 -13.25 15.61 18.90
C GLY A 534 -13.95 16.59 17.96
N ARG A 535 -13.37 17.77 17.77
CA ARG A 535 -13.90 18.83 16.90
C ARG A 535 -12.78 19.59 16.19
N ALA A 536 -13.12 20.27 15.12
CA ALA A 536 -12.21 21.24 14.50
C ALA A 536 -11.84 22.38 15.46
N PRO A 537 -10.66 23.01 15.32
CA PRO A 537 -10.24 24.14 16.12
C PRO A 537 -11.27 25.27 16.04
N ALA A 538 -11.63 25.82 17.18
CA ALA A 538 -12.54 26.97 17.29
C ALA A 538 -11.82 28.21 17.80
N TYR A 539 -10.60 28.06 18.33
CA TYR A 539 -9.78 29.12 18.89
C TYR A 539 -8.35 29.01 18.32
N ASP A 540 -7.66 30.14 18.25
CA ASP A 540 -6.31 30.25 17.67
C ASP A 540 -5.22 29.44 18.42
N ASN A 541 -5.52 29.01 19.65
CA ASN A 541 -4.64 28.19 20.48
C ASN A 541 -5.03 26.69 20.47
N GLU A 542 -5.84 26.26 19.54
CA GLU A 542 -6.22 24.87 19.37
C GLU A 542 -5.60 24.28 18.10
N CYS A 543 -5.34 22.99 18.13
CA CYS A 543 -4.82 22.25 17.01
C CYS A 543 -5.48 20.87 16.88
N LEU A 544 -5.33 20.27 15.70
CA LEU A 544 -5.61 18.87 15.44
C LEU A 544 -4.30 18.11 15.29
N VAL A 545 -4.32 16.83 15.64
CA VAL A 545 -3.21 15.90 15.43
C VAL A 545 -3.71 14.65 14.73
N THR A 546 -2.84 13.96 14.01
CA THR A 546 -3.19 12.66 13.41
C THR A 546 -3.12 11.56 14.47
N GLU A 547 -3.82 10.43 14.23
CA GLU A 547 -3.78 9.26 15.12
C GLU A 547 -2.35 8.75 15.32
N LEU A 548 -1.53 8.78 14.27
CA LEU A 548 -0.12 8.39 14.34
C LEU A 548 0.71 9.28 15.28
N VAL A 549 0.46 10.57 15.27
CA VAL A 549 1.13 11.51 16.19
C VAL A 549 0.65 11.29 17.63
N CYS A 550 -0.65 11.03 17.83
CA CYS A 550 -1.18 10.66 19.13
C CYS A 550 -0.49 9.42 19.70
N ASP A 551 -0.39 8.35 18.90
CA ASP A 551 0.23 7.09 19.31
C ASP A 551 1.75 7.24 19.55
N ALA A 552 2.43 8.02 18.71
CA ALA A 552 3.88 8.21 18.80
C ALA A 552 4.31 9.05 20.02
N LEU A 553 3.48 10.02 20.41
CA LEU A 553 3.77 10.96 21.47
C LEU A 553 2.94 10.74 22.76
N ASP A 554 2.08 9.71 22.77
CA ASP A 554 1.15 9.39 23.87
C ASP A 554 0.25 10.60 24.21
N LEU A 555 -0.36 11.20 23.18
CA LEU A 555 -1.17 12.41 23.29
C LEU A 555 -2.67 12.08 23.22
N HIS A 556 -3.44 12.87 23.94
CA HIS A 556 -4.90 12.75 24.01
C HIS A 556 -5.58 14.10 23.76
N ILE A 557 -6.86 14.05 23.36
CA ILE A 557 -7.67 15.26 23.21
C ILE A 557 -7.75 15.98 24.56
N GLY A 558 -7.42 17.27 24.56
CA GLY A 558 -7.35 18.12 25.72
C GLY A 558 -5.93 18.35 26.28
N ASP A 559 -4.94 17.59 25.79
CA ASP A 559 -3.54 17.80 26.17
C ASP A 559 -3.00 19.08 25.52
N GLN A 560 -2.00 19.65 26.22
CA GLN A 560 -1.26 20.81 25.71
C GLN A 560 0.05 20.34 25.07
N VAL A 561 0.34 20.87 23.90
CA VAL A 561 1.57 20.61 23.13
C VAL A 561 2.28 21.90 22.83
N THR A 562 3.60 21.88 22.93
CA THR A 562 4.44 23.02 22.54
C THR A 562 4.98 22.75 21.13
N VAL A 563 4.71 23.71 20.25
CA VAL A 563 5.16 23.68 18.86
C VAL A 563 6.20 24.75 18.66
N SER A 564 7.36 24.36 18.19
CA SER A 564 8.46 25.29 17.87
C SER A 564 8.70 25.33 16.36
N GLY A 565 8.84 26.53 15.85
CA GLY A 565 9.15 26.82 14.46
C GLY A 565 10.21 27.92 14.34
N SER A 566 10.54 28.32 13.12
CA SER A 566 11.57 29.31 12.84
C SER A 566 11.33 30.69 13.49
N LYS A 567 10.09 31.00 13.87
CA LYS A 567 9.70 32.30 14.45
C LYS A 567 9.51 32.27 15.99
N GLY A 568 9.61 31.09 16.61
CA GLY A 568 9.43 30.94 18.06
C GLY A 568 8.64 29.70 18.46
N GLU A 569 8.19 29.69 19.68
CA GLU A 569 7.42 28.61 20.30
C GLU A 569 6.02 29.10 20.65
N ALA A 570 5.02 28.22 20.46
CA ALA A 570 3.64 28.44 20.87
C ALA A 570 3.06 27.17 21.47
N THR A 571 2.13 27.35 22.44
CA THR A 571 1.44 26.22 23.07
C THR A 571 0.02 26.12 22.56
N PHE A 572 -0.36 24.93 22.11
CA PHE A 572 -1.68 24.62 21.57
C PHE A 572 -2.35 23.54 22.42
N MET A 573 -3.68 23.53 22.43
CA MET A 573 -4.49 22.46 23.00
C MET A 573 -5.03 21.56 21.89
N ILE A 574 -4.90 20.26 22.04
CA ILE A 574 -5.44 19.30 21.09
C ILE A 574 -6.97 19.29 21.18
N SER A 575 -7.66 19.80 20.16
CA SER A 575 -9.14 19.86 20.07
C SER A 575 -9.76 18.62 19.44
N GLY A 576 -8.97 17.87 18.68
CA GLY A 576 -9.43 16.65 18.03
C GLY A 576 -8.32 15.92 17.28
N ILE A 577 -8.72 14.76 16.74
CA ILE A 577 -7.89 13.90 15.90
C ILE A 577 -8.45 13.95 14.49
N TYR A 578 -7.60 14.15 13.49
CA TYR A 578 -7.97 14.19 12.07
C TYR A 578 -7.18 13.16 11.27
N GLN A 579 -7.68 12.87 10.08
CA GLN A 579 -7.03 11.99 9.14
C GLN A 579 -6.38 12.81 8.02
N ASP A 580 -5.11 12.53 7.75
CA ASP A 580 -4.38 13.08 6.60
C ASP A 580 -3.63 11.95 5.88
N ILE A 581 -3.59 12.00 4.54
CA ILE A 581 -2.88 11.03 3.71
C ILE A 581 -1.36 11.12 3.90
N ASN A 582 -0.86 12.28 4.27
CA ASN A 582 0.56 12.50 4.47
C ASN A 582 1.06 12.01 5.83
N ASP A 583 0.16 11.57 6.70
CA ASP A 583 0.44 10.90 7.99
C ASP A 583 1.33 11.65 8.99
N ALA A 584 1.66 12.88 8.71
CA ALA A 584 2.75 13.53 9.43
C ALA A 584 2.27 14.82 10.04
N GLY A 585 1.03 14.83 10.62
CA GLY A 585 0.60 16.13 10.75
C GLY A 585 -0.07 16.56 12.02
N MET A 586 0.05 17.81 12.14
CA MET A 586 -0.71 18.70 12.97
C MET A 586 -1.38 19.74 12.09
N CYS A 587 -2.54 20.18 12.48
CA CYS A 587 -3.29 21.22 11.81
C CYS A 587 -3.83 22.24 12.80
#